data_6838fc775aef395f6237b5b4d9ae4400
#
_entry.id   6838fc775aef395f6237b5b4d9ae4400
#
_cell.length_a   1.000
_cell.length_b   1.000
_cell.length_c   1.000
_cell.angle_alpha   90.00
_cell.angle_beta   90.00
_cell.angle_gamma   90.00
#
_symmetry.space_group_name_H-M   'P 1'
#
loop_
_entity.id
_entity.type
_entity.pdbx_description
1 polymer ?
#
loop_
_entity_poly.entity_id
_entity_poly.type
_entity_poly.pdbx_seq_one_letter_code
_entity_poly.pdbx_strand_id
1 'polypeptide(L)'
;MSRSIVILLGHPDRDSLCGALAERYQHAALAAGHAVQLFALGEIDFDPILRHGYRQIQPLEPGLEQINAAIAGCEHLVLVYPTWWGGMPALLKGFFDRAFLPGVAFRYRADSVWWDRLLAGRSARVITTLDTPPWYYRWIYRMPGHQQIRRTILEFCGIRPVKISDFGPVRSASAAQRETWLQQAGQLGRQAR
;
A
#
# COMPACT_ATOMS: atom_id res chain seq x y z
N MET A 1 19.66 -4.73 10.76
CA MET A 1 19.72 -5.56 9.53
C MET A 1 19.13 -4.76 8.38
N SER A 2 19.77 -4.75 7.21
CA SER A 2 19.21 -4.18 5.98
C SER A 2 17.98 -4.97 5.54
N ARG A 3 17.00 -4.31 4.89
CA ARG A 3 15.80 -4.93 4.32
C ARG A 3 15.59 -4.45 2.90
N SER A 4 14.98 -5.31 2.08
CA SER A 4 14.42 -4.90 0.80
C SER A 4 12.99 -4.38 0.99
N ILE A 5 12.75 -3.14 0.57
CA ILE A 5 11.50 -2.41 0.78
C ILE A 5 10.93 -1.98 -0.57
N VAL A 6 9.64 -2.23 -0.77
CA VAL A 6 8.86 -1.67 -1.88
C VAL A 6 7.84 -0.68 -1.33
N ILE A 7 7.83 0.53 -1.87
CA ILE A 7 6.86 1.58 -1.55
C ILE A 7 5.93 1.76 -2.74
N LEU A 8 4.62 1.65 -2.53
CA LEU A 8 3.60 1.99 -3.50
C LEU A 8 2.91 3.28 -3.06
N LEU A 9 3.06 4.33 -3.85
CA LEU A 9 2.28 5.56 -3.71
C LEU A 9 0.97 5.39 -4.48
N GLY A 10 -0.12 5.22 -3.74
CA GLY A 10 -1.46 5.03 -4.29
C GLY A 10 -2.24 6.35 -4.49
N HIS A 11 -1.58 7.50 -4.48
CA HIS A 11 -2.15 8.78 -4.87
C HIS A 11 -1.90 9.02 -6.36
N PRO A 12 -2.90 9.50 -7.14
CA PRO A 12 -2.69 9.78 -8.57
C PRO A 12 -1.71 10.93 -8.83
N ASP A 13 -1.61 11.87 -7.88
CA ASP A 13 -0.70 13.00 -7.93
C ASP A 13 0.47 12.80 -6.97
N ARG A 14 1.69 12.79 -7.51
CA ARG A 14 2.92 12.64 -6.74
C ARG A 14 3.23 13.86 -5.87
N ASP A 15 2.85 15.06 -6.29
CA ASP A 15 3.10 16.31 -5.56
C ASP A 15 2.14 16.52 -4.37
N SER A 16 1.47 15.44 -3.94
CA SER A 16 0.57 15.41 -2.80
C SER A 16 1.30 15.21 -1.45
N LEU A 17 0.57 15.43 -0.33
CA LEU A 17 1.08 15.06 1.00
C LEU A 17 1.45 13.57 1.08
N CYS A 18 0.69 12.69 0.42
CA CYS A 18 1.02 11.27 0.36
C CYS A 18 2.35 11.04 -0.35
N GLY A 19 2.63 11.74 -1.44
CA GLY A 19 3.92 11.71 -2.13
C GLY A 19 5.06 12.16 -1.22
N ALA A 20 4.91 13.29 -0.54
CA ALA A 20 5.90 13.81 0.40
C ALA A 20 6.18 12.82 1.56
N LEU A 21 5.13 12.14 2.09
CA LEU A 21 5.28 11.10 3.11
C LEU A 21 6.04 9.87 2.57
N ALA A 22 5.74 9.44 1.35
CA ALA A 22 6.40 8.32 0.70
C ALA A 22 7.90 8.61 0.46
N GLU A 23 8.21 9.79 -0.05
CA GLU A 23 9.60 10.24 -0.28
C GLU A 23 10.37 10.41 1.02
N ARG A 24 9.76 10.97 2.05
CA ARG A 24 10.42 11.09 3.36
C ARG A 24 10.69 9.72 3.98
N TYR A 25 9.77 8.77 3.84
CA TYR A 25 9.99 7.37 4.23
C TYR A 25 11.15 6.77 3.45
N GLN A 26 11.15 6.90 2.12
CA GLN A 26 12.19 6.38 1.22
C GLN A 26 13.58 6.92 1.60
N HIS A 27 13.73 8.24 1.67
CA HIS A 27 15.01 8.87 1.99
C HIS A 27 15.57 8.40 3.34
N ALA A 28 14.70 8.31 4.36
CA ALA A 28 15.12 7.87 5.68
C ALA A 28 15.48 6.37 5.73
N ALA A 29 14.79 5.54 4.95
CA ALA A 29 15.08 4.11 4.84
C ALA A 29 16.42 3.87 4.10
N LEU A 30 16.66 4.58 2.99
CA LEU A 30 17.93 4.54 2.25
C LEU A 30 19.09 4.98 3.14
N ALA A 31 18.94 6.09 3.87
CA ALA A 31 19.94 6.59 4.82
C ALA A 31 20.24 5.61 5.97
N ALA A 32 19.29 4.74 6.31
CA ALA A 32 19.45 3.67 7.30
C ALA A 32 20.05 2.37 6.70
N GLY A 33 20.41 2.36 5.42
CA GLY A 33 21.05 1.23 4.73
C GLY A 33 20.09 0.18 4.22
N HIS A 34 18.77 0.49 4.07
CA HIS A 34 17.81 -0.38 3.41
C HIS A 34 17.87 -0.24 1.89
N ALA A 35 17.53 -1.31 1.15
CA ALA A 35 17.31 -1.25 -0.29
C ALA A 35 15.85 -0.87 -0.55
N VAL A 36 15.59 0.23 -1.27
CA VAL A 36 14.23 0.77 -1.41
C VAL A 36 13.90 1.05 -2.87
N GLN A 37 12.74 0.57 -3.32
CA GLN A 37 12.13 0.93 -4.60
C GLN A 37 10.79 1.64 -4.32
N LEU A 38 10.57 2.78 -4.97
CA LEU A 38 9.31 3.53 -4.89
C LEU A 38 8.64 3.54 -6.26
N PHE A 39 7.37 3.15 -6.29
CA PHE A 39 6.51 3.20 -7.46
C PHE A 39 5.34 4.15 -7.19
N ALA A 40 5.25 5.21 -7.98
CA ALA A 40 4.11 6.13 -7.98
C ALA A 40 3.07 5.62 -8.98
N LEU A 41 1.97 5.04 -8.50
CA LEU A 41 0.96 4.42 -9.38
C LEU A 41 0.32 5.41 -10.35
N GLY A 42 0.29 6.71 -10.02
CA GLY A 42 -0.19 7.75 -10.92
C GLY A 42 0.71 8.03 -12.14
N GLU A 43 1.96 7.55 -12.10
CA GLU A 43 2.93 7.69 -13.19
C GLU A 43 3.08 6.39 -14.01
N ILE A 44 2.40 5.31 -13.58
CA ILE A 44 2.43 4.01 -14.28
C ILE A 44 1.26 3.96 -15.26
N ASP A 45 1.58 3.71 -16.52
CA ASP A 45 0.57 3.51 -17.56
C ASP A 45 -0.01 2.11 -17.47
N PHE A 46 -1.25 2.00 -16.96
CA PHE A 46 -2.01 0.76 -16.91
C PHE A 46 -3.52 1.01 -16.86
N ASP A 47 -4.31 0.09 -17.36
CA ASP A 47 -5.77 0.12 -17.21
C ASP A 47 -6.16 -0.41 -15.81
N PRO A 48 -6.71 0.41 -14.91
CA PRO A 48 -7.10 -0.03 -13.58
C PRO A 48 -8.35 -0.90 -13.54
N ILE A 49 -9.00 -1.10 -14.68
CA ILE A 49 -10.25 -1.86 -14.77
C ILE A 49 -9.96 -3.30 -15.14
N LEU A 50 -10.35 -4.24 -14.30
CA LEU A 50 -10.37 -5.68 -14.64
C LEU A 50 -11.62 -5.97 -15.50
N ARG A 51 -11.51 -5.71 -16.82
CA ARG A 51 -12.66 -5.61 -17.75
C ARG A 51 -13.50 -6.88 -17.86
N HIS A 52 -12.86 -8.03 -17.74
CA HIS A 52 -13.52 -9.32 -17.89
C HIS A 52 -13.67 -10.10 -16.57
N GLY A 53 -13.33 -9.45 -15.45
CA GLY A 53 -13.23 -10.11 -14.15
C GLY A 53 -12.25 -11.31 -14.24
N TYR A 54 -12.58 -12.40 -13.56
CA TYR A 54 -11.75 -13.61 -13.58
C TYR A 54 -12.08 -14.59 -14.70
N ARG A 55 -12.96 -14.22 -15.64
CA ARG A 55 -13.37 -15.11 -16.75
C ARG A 55 -12.33 -15.20 -17.86
N GLN A 56 -11.57 -14.13 -18.04
CA GLN A 56 -10.54 -14.04 -19.08
C GLN A 56 -9.29 -13.38 -18.52
N ILE A 57 -8.14 -13.95 -18.83
CA ILE A 57 -6.86 -13.36 -18.45
C ILE A 57 -6.68 -12.04 -19.22
N GLN A 58 -6.50 -10.96 -18.48
CA GLN A 58 -6.12 -9.67 -19.03
C GLN A 58 -4.61 -9.52 -18.78
N PRO A 59 -3.80 -9.45 -19.85
CA PRO A 59 -2.35 -9.28 -19.69
C PRO A 59 -2.00 -8.11 -18.82
N LEU A 60 -0.91 -8.23 -18.05
CA LEU A 60 -0.39 -7.13 -17.26
C LEU A 60 0.45 -6.22 -18.14
N GLU A 61 0.34 -4.93 -17.91
CA GLU A 61 1.24 -3.93 -18.49
C GLU A 61 2.64 -4.07 -17.86
N PRO A 62 3.71 -3.72 -18.59
CA PRO A 62 5.09 -3.88 -18.09
C PRO A 62 5.33 -3.24 -16.72
N GLY A 63 4.68 -2.09 -16.44
CA GLY A 63 4.77 -1.44 -15.13
C GLY A 63 4.19 -2.28 -13.99
N LEU A 64 3.06 -2.96 -14.22
CA LEU A 64 2.46 -3.86 -13.24
C LEU A 64 3.30 -5.13 -13.03
N GLU A 65 3.88 -5.69 -14.10
CA GLU A 65 4.79 -6.83 -14.01
C GLU A 65 6.03 -6.49 -13.19
N GLN A 66 6.63 -5.31 -13.43
CA GLN A 66 7.77 -4.81 -12.66
C GLN A 66 7.44 -4.67 -11.17
N ILE A 67 6.28 -4.08 -10.84
CA ILE A 67 5.85 -3.92 -9.46
C ILE A 67 5.62 -5.29 -8.80
N ASN A 68 4.97 -6.24 -9.50
CA ASN A 68 4.75 -7.59 -8.97
C ASN A 68 6.07 -8.31 -8.69
N ALA A 69 7.05 -8.22 -9.60
CA ALA A 69 8.38 -8.78 -9.41
C ALA A 69 9.08 -8.15 -8.19
N ALA A 70 8.99 -6.82 -8.04
CA ALA A 70 9.55 -6.12 -6.89
C ALA A 70 8.88 -6.55 -5.58
N ILE A 71 7.54 -6.67 -5.53
CA ILE A 71 6.80 -7.15 -4.35
C ILE A 71 7.17 -8.60 -4.03
N ALA A 72 7.32 -9.45 -5.04
CA ALA A 72 7.73 -10.84 -4.84
C ALA A 72 9.14 -10.96 -4.24
N GLY A 73 10.03 -10.01 -4.52
CA GLY A 73 11.41 -9.96 -3.99
C GLY A 73 11.59 -9.15 -2.70
N CYS A 74 10.57 -8.42 -2.21
CA CYS A 74 10.73 -7.57 -1.04
C CYS A 74 10.47 -8.32 0.28
N GLU A 75 10.99 -7.77 1.38
CA GLU A 75 10.72 -8.22 2.76
C GLU A 75 9.68 -7.33 3.43
N HIS A 76 9.52 -6.09 2.95
CA HIS A 76 8.63 -5.11 3.54
C HIS A 76 7.91 -4.28 2.48
N LEU A 77 6.57 -4.32 2.49
CA LEU A 77 5.73 -3.54 1.58
C LEU A 77 5.18 -2.31 2.31
N VAL A 78 5.33 -1.15 1.70
CA VAL A 78 4.79 0.12 2.21
C VAL A 78 3.74 0.64 1.23
N LEU A 79 2.55 0.94 1.74
CA LEU A 79 1.48 1.54 0.97
C LEU A 79 1.22 2.94 1.51
N VAL A 80 1.25 3.95 0.64
CA VAL A 80 0.97 5.35 1.03
C VAL A 80 -0.15 5.89 0.15
N TYR A 81 -1.31 6.22 0.76
CA TYR A 81 -2.47 6.67 0.00
C TYR A 81 -3.45 7.51 0.85
N PRO A 82 -4.30 8.35 0.23
CA PRO A 82 -5.35 9.06 0.94
C PRO A 82 -6.57 8.16 1.16
N THR A 83 -7.25 8.36 2.27
CA THR A 83 -8.56 7.72 2.50
C THR A 83 -9.65 8.56 1.83
N TRP A 84 -10.19 8.05 0.72
CA TRP A 84 -11.32 8.63 0.01
C TRP A 84 -12.55 7.74 0.16
N TRP A 85 -13.67 8.33 0.53
CA TRP A 85 -14.93 7.58 0.75
C TRP A 85 -14.77 6.39 1.71
N GLY A 86 -13.91 6.58 2.73
CA GLY A 86 -13.65 5.55 3.74
C GLY A 86 -12.72 4.42 3.32
N GLY A 87 -12.14 4.45 2.12
CA GLY A 87 -11.26 3.42 1.57
C GLY A 87 -10.10 3.99 0.76
N MET A 88 -9.44 3.12 0.01
CA MET A 88 -8.36 3.50 -0.89
C MET A 88 -8.90 4.15 -2.17
N PRO A 89 -8.09 4.99 -2.87
CA PRO A 89 -8.43 5.52 -4.19
C PRO A 89 -8.69 4.42 -5.22
N ALA A 90 -9.51 4.72 -6.24
CA ALA A 90 -9.80 3.80 -7.34
C ALA A 90 -8.54 3.28 -8.05
N LEU A 91 -7.54 4.15 -8.23
CA LEU A 91 -6.25 3.79 -8.80
C LEU A 91 -5.57 2.65 -8.05
N LEU A 92 -5.46 2.77 -6.71
CA LEU A 92 -4.85 1.73 -5.87
C LEU A 92 -5.71 0.47 -5.81
N LYS A 93 -7.05 0.61 -5.80
CA LYS A 93 -7.94 -0.56 -5.87
C LYS A 93 -7.79 -1.28 -7.20
N GLY A 94 -7.73 -0.53 -8.31
CA GLY A 94 -7.50 -1.08 -9.65
C GLY A 94 -6.15 -1.80 -9.75
N PHE A 95 -5.09 -1.26 -9.14
CA PHE A 95 -3.81 -1.96 -9.03
C PHE A 95 -3.99 -3.34 -8.38
N PHE A 96 -4.66 -3.44 -7.24
CA PHE A 96 -4.88 -4.74 -6.58
C PHE A 96 -5.74 -5.68 -7.43
N ASP A 97 -6.78 -5.18 -8.08
CA ASP A 97 -7.65 -5.99 -8.93
C ASP A 97 -6.91 -6.55 -10.15
N ARG A 98 -5.95 -5.79 -10.70
CA ARG A 98 -5.16 -6.17 -11.86
C ARG A 98 -3.93 -7.01 -11.51
N ALA A 99 -3.24 -6.69 -10.42
CA ALA A 99 -1.92 -7.23 -10.10
C ALA A 99 -1.96 -8.41 -9.11
N PHE A 100 -2.90 -8.41 -8.13
CA PHE A 100 -2.98 -9.45 -7.10
C PHE A 100 -3.90 -10.60 -7.51
N LEU A 101 -3.59 -11.23 -8.64
CA LEU A 101 -4.39 -12.31 -9.22
C LEU A 101 -4.02 -13.69 -8.66
N PRO A 102 -4.90 -14.71 -8.86
CA PRO A 102 -4.57 -16.11 -8.61
C PRO A 102 -3.30 -16.54 -9.35
N GLY A 103 -2.40 -17.23 -8.68
CA GLY A 103 -1.09 -17.62 -9.22
C GLY A 103 0.03 -16.58 -9.00
N VAL A 104 -0.31 -15.34 -8.64
CA VAL A 104 0.65 -14.26 -8.33
C VAL A 104 0.70 -14.00 -6.83
N ALA A 105 -0.40 -13.60 -6.22
CA ALA A 105 -0.46 -13.24 -4.80
C ALA A 105 -1.02 -14.37 -3.92
N PHE A 106 -1.85 -15.23 -4.49
CA PHE A 106 -2.45 -16.40 -3.83
C PHE A 106 -2.75 -17.50 -4.85
N ARG A 107 -3.07 -18.72 -4.37
CA ARG A 107 -3.48 -19.84 -5.23
C ARG A 107 -4.54 -20.67 -4.53
N TYR A 108 -5.69 -20.86 -5.16
CA TYR A 108 -6.69 -21.80 -4.67
C TYR A 108 -6.18 -23.24 -4.77
N ARG A 109 -6.45 -24.05 -3.74
CA ARG A 109 -6.19 -25.47 -3.75
C ARG A 109 -7.36 -26.21 -4.36
N ALA A 110 -7.08 -27.20 -5.20
CA ALA A 110 -8.13 -28.08 -5.70
C ALA A 110 -8.84 -28.78 -4.52
N ASP A 111 -10.17 -28.90 -4.62
CA ASP A 111 -11.02 -29.61 -3.65
C ASP A 111 -10.88 -29.12 -2.18
N SER A 112 -10.55 -27.85 -1.98
CA SER A 112 -10.38 -27.26 -0.67
C SER A 112 -10.94 -25.84 -0.59
N VAL A 113 -11.47 -25.49 0.59
CA VAL A 113 -11.84 -24.09 0.91
C VAL A 113 -10.63 -23.22 1.23
N TRP A 114 -9.44 -23.81 1.33
CA TRP A 114 -8.20 -23.12 1.68
C TRP A 114 -7.39 -22.76 0.43
N TRP A 115 -6.49 -21.81 0.59
CA TRP A 115 -5.61 -21.32 -0.46
C TRP A 115 -4.17 -21.18 0.03
N ASP A 116 -3.23 -21.16 -0.91
CA ASP A 116 -1.83 -20.86 -0.66
C ASP A 116 -1.61 -19.36 -0.70
N ARG A 117 -0.86 -18.85 0.26
CA ARG A 117 -0.52 -17.43 0.43
C ARG A 117 0.86 -17.20 -0.15
N LEU A 118 0.92 -16.74 -1.40
CA LEU A 118 2.17 -16.68 -2.14
C LEU A 118 3.08 -15.51 -1.70
N LEU A 119 2.53 -14.53 -0.95
CA LEU A 119 3.28 -13.41 -0.41
C LEU A 119 3.62 -13.56 1.09
N ALA A 120 3.57 -14.79 1.62
CA ALA A 120 3.96 -15.06 3.00
C ALA A 120 5.44 -14.73 3.27
N GLY A 121 5.77 -14.42 4.55
CA GLY A 121 7.11 -14.03 4.98
C GLY A 121 7.41 -12.52 4.86
N ARG A 122 6.51 -11.73 4.28
CA ARG A 122 6.62 -10.28 4.17
C ARG A 122 5.84 -9.58 5.25
N SER A 123 6.30 -8.40 5.66
CA SER A 123 5.55 -7.48 6.52
C SER A 123 5.06 -6.28 5.72
N ALA A 124 4.08 -5.52 6.25
CA ALA A 124 3.64 -4.30 5.61
C ALA A 124 3.45 -3.13 6.58
N ARG A 125 3.67 -1.92 6.04
CA ARG A 125 3.26 -0.64 6.61
C ARG A 125 2.27 0.03 5.68
N VAL A 126 1.12 0.45 6.22
CA VAL A 126 0.15 1.29 5.53
C VAL A 126 0.20 2.68 6.16
N ILE A 127 0.40 3.69 5.36
CA ILE A 127 0.37 5.10 5.74
C ILE A 127 -0.82 5.72 5.03
N THR A 128 -1.80 6.23 5.77
CA THR A 128 -2.96 6.87 5.18
C THR A 128 -3.09 8.32 5.62
N THR A 129 -3.65 9.15 4.75
CA THR A 129 -4.08 10.49 5.09
C THR A 129 -5.61 10.55 5.04
N LEU A 130 -6.24 11.32 5.92
CA LEU A 130 -7.69 11.46 5.97
C LEU A 130 -8.12 12.83 6.50
N ASP A 131 -9.30 13.29 6.09
CA ASP A 131 -9.93 14.51 6.61
C ASP A 131 -10.93 14.22 7.73
N THR A 132 -11.52 13.03 7.75
CA THR A 132 -12.36 12.58 8.84
C THR A 132 -11.54 12.50 10.12
N PRO A 133 -12.01 13.07 11.26
CA PRO A 133 -11.30 12.92 12.52
C PRO A 133 -11.02 11.45 12.84
N PRO A 134 -9.77 11.07 13.22
CA PRO A 134 -9.39 9.66 13.41
C PRO A 134 -10.30 8.89 14.36
N TRP A 135 -10.80 9.55 15.44
CA TRP A 135 -11.73 8.92 16.37
C TRP A 135 -13.08 8.59 15.71
N TYR A 136 -13.60 9.48 14.83
CA TYR A 136 -14.87 9.28 14.10
C TYR A 136 -14.71 8.13 13.11
N TYR A 137 -13.62 8.13 12.31
CA TYR A 137 -13.31 7.06 11.40
C TYR A 137 -13.20 5.71 12.12
N ARG A 138 -12.58 5.72 13.32
CA ARG A 138 -12.39 4.50 14.12
C ARG A 138 -13.69 3.96 14.71
N TRP A 139 -14.46 4.81 15.38
CA TRP A 139 -15.58 4.35 16.20
C TRP A 139 -16.90 4.33 15.44
N ILE A 140 -17.16 5.32 14.58
CA ILE A 140 -18.41 5.45 13.86
C ILE A 140 -18.34 4.67 12.54
N TYR A 141 -17.33 4.92 11.71
CA TYR A 141 -17.16 4.20 10.43
C TYR A 141 -16.54 2.83 10.59
N ARG A 142 -15.98 2.47 11.76
CA ARG A 142 -15.34 1.17 12.04
C ARG A 142 -14.19 0.83 11.09
N MET A 143 -13.50 1.85 10.58
CA MET A 143 -12.29 1.74 9.73
C MET A 143 -12.46 0.78 8.54
N PRO A 144 -13.44 0.96 7.65
CA PRO A 144 -13.72 -0.01 6.59
C PRO A 144 -12.52 -0.19 5.65
N GLY A 145 -11.83 0.89 5.27
CA GLY A 145 -10.64 0.83 4.41
C GLY A 145 -9.47 0.10 5.08
N HIS A 146 -9.27 0.27 6.39
CA HIS A 146 -8.22 -0.47 7.12
C HIS A 146 -8.52 -1.97 7.18
N GLN A 147 -9.78 -2.33 7.37
CA GLN A 147 -10.18 -3.73 7.37
C GLN A 147 -9.98 -4.36 5.99
N GLN A 148 -10.36 -3.63 4.93
CA GLN A 148 -10.18 -4.07 3.56
C GLN A 148 -8.69 -4.30 3.25
N ILE A 149 -7.85 -3.27 3.39
CA ILE A 149 -6.43 -3.40 3.01
C ILE A 149 -5.71 -4.44 3.85
N ARG A 150 -5.95 -4.45 5.17
CA ARG A 150 -5.26 -5.36 6.08
C ARG A 150 -5.72 -6.79 5.91
N ARG A 151 -7.04 -7.07 6.10
CA ARG A 151 -7.55 -8.45 6.23
C ARG A 151 -7.82 -9.11 4.90
N THR A 152 -8.51 -8.38 3.99
CA THR A 152 -9.03 -8.98 2.76
C THR A 152 -8.06 -8.90 1.59
N ILE A 153 -6.99 -8.08 1.69
CA ILE A 153 -5.95 -7.97 0.66
C ILE A 153 -4.63 -8.51 1.21
N LEU A 154 -3.95 -7.78 2.11
CA LEU A 154 -2.58 -8.11 2.50
C LEU A 154 -2.48 -9.42 3.29
N GLU A 155 -3.25 -9.57 4.37
CA GLU A 155 -3.23 -10.80 5.18
C GLU A 155 -3.81 -12.00 4.44
N PHE A 156 -4.74 -11.78 3.51
CA PHE A 156 -5.25 -12.83 2.63
C PHE A 156 -4.13 -13.41 1.75
N CYS A 157 -3.25 -12.56 1.24
CA CYS A 157 -2.09 -12.96 0.43
C CYS A 157 -0.89 -13.45 1.27
N GLY A 158 -0.97 -13.33 2.61
CA GLY A 158 0.07 -13.82 3.55
C GLY A 158 1.01 -12.77 4.09
N ILE A 159 0.85 -11.50 3.72
CA ILE A 159 1.68 -10.41 4.23
C ILE A 159 1.30 -10.11 5.67
N ARG A 160 2.20 -10.38 6.61
CA ARG A 160 2.02 -10.17 8.06
C ARG A 160 3.37 -9.92 8.74
N PRO A 161 3.44 -9.06 9.79
CA PRO A 161 2.37 -8.21 10.31
C PRO A 161 2.07 -7.02 9.40
N VAL A 162 0.82 -6.52 9.45
CA VAL A 162 0.39 -5.28 8.79
C VAL A 162 0.16 -4.21 9.86
N LYS A 163 0.92 -3.12 9.80
CA LYS A 163 0.78 -1.96 10.70
C LYS A 163 0.24 -0.77 9.91
N ILE A 164 -0.64 0.02 10.53
CA ILE A 164 -1.29 1.17 9.91
C ILE A 164 -0.98 2.43 10.71
N SER A 165 -0.70 3.51 10.02
CA SER A 165 -0.49 4.86 10.57
C SER A 165 -1.37 5.84 9.82
N ASP A 166 -2.20 6.58 10.56
CA ASP A 166 -3.14 7.56 10.02
C ASP A 166 -2.67 8.97 10.32
N PHE A 167 -2.66 9.82 9.32
CA PHE A 167 -2.36 11.24 9.43
C PHE A 167 -3.58 12.08 9.04
N GLY A 168 -4.09 12.84 9.99
CA GLY A 168 -5.27 13.67 9.77
C GLY A 168 -5.76 14.38 11.03
N PRO A 169 -6.73 15.30 10.88
CA PRO A 169 -7.36 15.77 9.63
C PRO A 169 -6.42 16.65 8.79
N VAL A 170 -6.29 16.33 7.48
CA VAL A 170 -5.33 17.01 6.58
C VAL A 170 -5.74 18.44 6.29
N ARG A 171 -7.05 18.66 6.05
CA ARG A 171 -7.60 19.95 5.65
C ARG A 171 -7.33 21.06 6.66
N SER A 172 -7.37 20.76 7.95
CA SER A 172 -7.16 21.71 9.05
C SER A 172 -5.74 21.69 9.60
N ALA A 173 -4.84 20.86 9.07
CA ALA A 173 -3.49 20.72 9.57
C ALA A 173 -2.63 21.95 9.23
N SER A 174 -1.93 22.49 10.24
CA SER A 174 -0.92 23.53 10.08
C SER A 174 0.33 22.97 9.36
N ALA A 175 1.18 23.89 8.87
CA ALA A 175 2.48 23.52 8.30
C ALA A 175 3.34 22.73 9.32
N ALA A 176 3.36 23.15 10.58
CA ALA A 176 4.08 22.47 11.66
C ALA A 176 3.56 21.04 11.90
N GLN A 177 2.25 20.86 11.86
CA GLN A 177 1.64 19.53 12.00
C GLN A 177 2.03 18.62 10.84
N ARG A 178 2.01 19.12 9.61
CA ARG A 178 2.44 18.35 8.42
C ARG A 178 3.90 17.98 8.50
N GLU A 179 4.78 18.89 8.95
CA GLU A 179 6.20 18.58 9.15
C GLU A 179 6.39 17.50 10.23
N THR A 180 5.61 17.52 11.31
CA THR A 180 5.61 16.45 12.31
C THR A 180 5.27 15.09 11.69
N TRP A 181 4.26 15.02 10.80
CA TRP A 181 3.90 13.79 10.10
C TRP A 181 5.01 13.30 9.15
N LEU A 182 5.67 14.23 8.46
CA LEU A 182 6.83 13.90 7.62
C LEU A 182 7.98 13.31 8.45
N GLN A 183 8.26 13.89 9.63
CA GLN A 183 9.26 13.36 10.55
C GLN A 183 8.89 11.96 11.06
N GLN A 184 7.62 11.72 11.37
CA GLN A 184 7.12 10.40 11.76
C GLN A 184 7.27 9.38 10.63
N ALA A 185 6.92 9.75 9.39
CA ALA A 185 7.14 8.89 8.22
C ALA A 185 8.63 8.55 8.05
N GLY A 186 9.53 9.52 8.23
CA GLY A 186 10.97 9.27 8.23
C GLY A 186 11.43 8.33 9.35
N GLN A 187 10.86 8.43 10.56
CA GLN A 187 11.16 7.48 11.63
C GLN A 187 10.71 6.06 11.30
N LEU A 188 9.52 5.91 10.68
CA LEU A 188 9.03 4.61 10.23
C LEU A 188 9.95 4.02 9.14
N GLY A 189 10.46 4.86 8.23
CA GLY A 189 11.40 4.46 7.18
C GLY A 189 12.72 3.94 7.76
N ARG A 190 13.32 4.66 8.70
CA ARG A 190 14.54 4.21 9.39
C ARG A 190 14.39 2.87 10.08
N GLN A 191 13.21 2.58 10.61
CA GLN A 191 12.93 1.35 11.34
C GLN A 191 12.51 0.19 10.44
N ALA A 192 12.10 0.47 9.20
CA ALA A 192 11.53 -0.49 8.26
C ALA A 192 10.40 -1.35 8.89
N ARG A 193 9.44 -0.66 9.55
CA ARG A 193 8.39 -1.30 10.36
C ARG A 193 7.00 -0.85 9.96
#